data_0c1807188ae0cb1977ed9e8c4f72151c
#
_entry.id   0c1807188ae0cb1977ed9e8c4f72151c
#
_cell.length_a   1.000
_cell.length_b   1.000
_cell.length_c   1.000
_cell.angle_alpha   90.00
_cell.angle_beta   90.00
_cell.angle_gamma   90.00
#
_symmetry.space_group_name_H-M   'P 1'
#
loop_
_entity.id
_entity.type
_entity.pdbx_description
1 polymer ?
#
loop_
_entity_poly.entity_id
_entity_poly.type
_entity_poly.pdbx_seq_one_letter_code
_entity_poly.pdbx_strand_id
1 'polypeptide(L)'
;MRILVIEDDNILGSALQEFLREQGYAVDWVSNGSQVFGAVSGQVYQLLLLDLNLPDMNGLEVLKQLRAQGHQEPTLILTARDDVEDRVAGLDAGADDYVTKPFELSELAARVRTFARRQSGQSSPVIEVGPLQFDTVGREVRVHGERLNLSVRELSVLEMLMARPGRVVTKRQIVNSLSAWDADFSENAVEVYVYRLRKRLEGTGTSIQTVRGFGYLLEIDDAAVAAV
;
A
#
# COMPACT_ATOMS: atom_id res chain seq x y z
N MET A 1 2.93 0.73 -0.44
CA MET A 1 2.27 -0.50 0.04
C MET A 1 2.39 -1.59 -1.02
N ARG A 2 2.67 -2.84 -0.63
CA ARG A 2 2.71 -4.00 -1.53
C ARG A 2 1.49 -4.88 -1.30
N ILE A 3 0.80 -5.25 -2.36
CA ILE A 3 -0.45 -6.00 -2.36
C ILE A 3 -0.24 -7.32 -3.09
N LEU A 4 -0.74 -8.42 -2.54
CA LEU A 4 -0.85 -9.69 -3.25
C LEU A 4 -2.31 -9.87 -3.68
N VAL A 5 -2.52 -10.00 -4.98
CA VAL A 5 -3.82 -10.37 -5.58
C VAL A 5 -3.81 -11.89 -5.79
N ILE A 6 -4.85 -12.56 -5.30
CA ILE A 6 -5.04 -14.01 -5.41
C ILE A 6 -6.38 -14.20 -6.12
N GLU A 7 -6.31 -14.43 -7.43
CA GLU A 7 -7.48 -14.42 -8.34
C GLU A 7 -7.19 -15.34 -9.52
N ASP A 8 -8.05 -16.28 -9.79
CA ASP A 8 -7.89 -17.26 -10.88
C ASP A 8 -8.38 -16.74 -12.24
N ASP A 9 -9.33 -15.81 -12.23
CA ASP A 9 -9.76 -15.14 -13.48
C ASP A 9 -8.65 -14.22 -13.99
N ASN A 10 -8.03 -14.61 -15.10
CA ASN A 10 -6.94 -13.87 -15.71
C ASN A 10 -7.31 -12.45 -16.15
N ILE A 11 -8.56 -12.22 -16.54
CA ILE A 11 -9.03 -10.89 -16.97
C ILE A 11 -9.15 -10.00 -15.75
N LEU A 12 -9.80 -10.48 -14.69
CA LEU A 12 -9.97 -9.73 -13.47
C LEU A 12 -8.65 -9.53 -12.73
N GLY A 13 -7.82 -10.58 -12.61
CA GLY A 13 -6.51 -10.51 -11.95
C GLY A 13 -5.58 -9.50 -12.61
N SER A 14 -5.48 -9.51 -13.95
CA SER A 14 -4.68 -8.52 -14.68
C SER A 14 -5.23 -7.11 -14.55
N ALA A 15 -6.56 -6.93 -14.63
CA ALA A 15 -7.20 -5.62 -14.47
C ALA A 15 -6.98 -5.06 -13.06
N LEU A 16 -7.10 -5.87 -12.01
CA LEU A 16 -6.81 -5.47 -10.64
C LEU A 16 -5.34 -5.09 -10.46
N GLN A 17 -4.43 -5.87 -11.04
CA GLN A 17 -3.00 -5.59 -10.97
C GLN A 17 -2.67 -4.26 -11.64
N GLU A 18 -3.16 -4.01 -12.85
CA GLU A 18 -2.95 -2.76 -13.57
C GLU A 18 -3.54 -1.57 -12.83
N PHE A 19 -4.81 -1.65 -12.46
CA PHE A 19 -5.51 -0.60 -11.74
C PHE A 19 -4.79 -0.20 -10.43
N LEU A 20 -4.40 -1.18 -9.62
CA LEU A 20 -3.73 -0.90 -8.35
C LEU A 20 -2.30 -0.38 -8.55
N ARG A 21 -1.61 -0.79 -9.63
CA ARG A 21 -0.29 -0.23 -10.01
C ARG A 21 -0.42 1.24 -10.42
N GLU A 22 -1.46 1.61 -11.16
CA GLU A 22 -1.76 3.01 -11.48
C GLU A 22 -2.03 3.86 -10.23
N GLN A 23 -2.60 3.25 -9.19
CA GLN A 23 -2.75 3.88 -7.88
C GLN A 23 -1.42 3.95 -7.09
N GLY A 24 -0.28 3.50 -7.65
CA GLY A 24 1.05 3.59 -7.04
C GLY A 24 1.38 2.48 -6.06
N TYR A 25 0.62 1.38 -6.04
CA TYR A 25 0.94 0.20 -5.23
C TYR A 25 1.89 -0.74 -5.98
N ALA A 26 2.75 -1.45 -5.26
CA ALA A 26 3.42 -2.63 -5.79
C ALA A 26 2.41 -3.79 -5.73
N VAL A 27 2.20 -4.49 -6.85
CA VAL A 27 1.18 -5.53 -6.94
C VAL A 27 1.76 -6.78 -7.57
N ASP A 28 1.72 -7.86 -6.80
CA ASP A 28 1.98 -9.20 -7.28
C ASP A 28 0.65 -9.93 -7.45
N TRP A 29 0.59 -10.84 -8.39
CA TRP A 29 -0.61 -11.61 -8.67
C TRP A 29 -0.27 -13.10 -8.79
N VAL A 30 -1.09 -13.93 -8.15
CA VAL A 30 -1.06 -15.38 -8.25
C VAL A 30 -2.47 -15.89 -8.57
N SER A 31 -2.56 -16.96 -9.35
CA SER A 31 -3.83 -17.53 -9.83
C SER A 31 -4.27 -18.78 -9.08
N ASN A 32 -3.46 -19.29 -8.16
CA ASN A 32 -3.72 -20.51 -7.41
C ASN A 32 -3.45 -20.33 -5.92
N GLY A 33 -4.23 -20.97 -5.07
CA GLY A 33 -4.06 -20.94 -3.63
C GLY A 33 -2.72 -21.49 -3.15
N SER A 34 -2.22 -22.55 -3.79
CA SER A 34 -0.92 -23.14 -3.46
C SER A 34 0.28 -22.19 -3.67
N GLN A 35 0.17 -21.23 -4.60
CA GLN A 35 1.24 -20.25 -4.88
C GLN A 35 1.36 -19.19 -3.77
N VAL A 36 0.27 -18.97 -2.99
CA VAL A 36 0.22 -17.94 -1.95
C VAL A 36 1.30 -18.15 -0.91
N PHE A 37 1.50 -19.40 -0.46
CA PHE A 37 2.48 -19.72 0.59
C PHE A 37 3.91 -19.40 0.18
N GLY A 38 4.26 -19.65 -1.08
CA GLY A 38 5.55 -19.25 -1.64
C GLY A 38 5.71 -17.74 -1.73
N ALA A 39 4.66 -17.04 -2.13
CA ALA A 39 4.66 -15.58 -2.24
C ALA A 39 4.88 -14.91 -0.88
N VAL A 40 4.11 -15.28 0.15
CA VAL A 40 4.19 -14.66 1.49
C VAL A 40 5.48 -15.05 2.24
N SER A 41 6.08 -16.20 1.92
CA SER A 41 7.39 -16.57 2.47
C SER A 41 8.54 -15.77 1.85
N GLY A 42 8.41 -15.36 0.60
CA GLY A 42 9.45 -14.63 -0.14
C GLY A 42 9.37 -13.11 0.01
N GLN A 43 8.20 -12.56 0.33
CA GLN A 43 7.93 -11.12 0.34
C GLN A 43 6.99 -10.74 1.49
N VAL A 44 7.15 -9.50 1.98
CA VAL A 44 6.22 -8.92 2.97
C VAL A 44 5.12 -8.16 2.24
N TYR A 45 3.90 -8.61 2.39
CA TYR A 45 2.71 -7.93 1.88
C TYR A 45 2.03 -7.12 2.99
N GLN A 46 1.40 -6.03 2.62
CA GLN A 46 0.62 -5.20 3.53
C GLN A 46 -0.89 -5.38 3.32
N LEU A 47 -1.29 -6.09 2.28
CA LEU A 47 -2.68 -6.44 2.01
C LEU A 47 -2.72 -7.66 1.10
N LEU A 48 -3.62 -8.59 1.41
CA LEU A 48 -4.01 -9.69 0.53
C LEU A 48 -5.40 -9.38 -0.02
N LEU A 49 -5.58 -9.48 -1.34
CA LEU A 49 -6.89 -9.52 -2.00
C LEU A 49 -7.13 -10.96 -2.39
N LEU A 50 -8.11 -11.61 -1.80
CA LEU A 50 -8.28 -13.06 -1.87
C LEU A 50 -9.64 -13.44 -2.45
N ASP A 51 -9.65 -14.10 -3.62
CA ASP A 51 -10.84 -14.81 -4.05
C ASP A 51 -10.98 -16.14 -3.29
N LEU A 52 -12.22 -16.50 -3.00
CA LEU A 52 -12.56 -17.77 -2.37
C LEU A 52 -12.63 -18.93 -3.36
N ASN A 53 -12.94 -18.66 -4.62
CA ASN A 53 -13.15 -19.66 -5.66
C ASN A 53 -11.87 -19.89 -6.47
N LEU A 54 -10.84 -20.46 -5.83
CA LEU A 54 -9.58 -20.79 -6.53
C LEU A 54 -9.64 -22.21 -7.10
N PRO A 55 -8.91 -22.50 -8.18
CA PRO A 55 -9.04 -23.77 -8.90
C PRO A 55 -8.48 -24.99 -8.15
N ASP A 56 -7.52 -24.77 -7.26
CA ASP A 56 -6.78 -25.84 -6.57
C ASP A 56 -7.24 -26.02 -5.11
N MET A 57 -7.73 -24.97 -4.45
CA MET A 57 -8.24 -25.05 -3.08
C MET A 57 -9.18 -23.88 -2.76
N ASN A 58 -10.02 -24.02 -1.75
CA ASN A 58 -10.89 -22.95 -1.31
C ASN A 58 -10.08 -21.82 -0.65
N GLY A 59 -10.34 -20.57 -1.02
CA GLY A 59 -9.64 -19.41 -0.45
C GLY A 59 -9.79 -19.27 1.07
N LEU A 60 -10.92 -19.70 1.66
CA LEU A 60 -11.04 -19.76 3.12
C LEU A 60 -10.04 -20.73 3.76
N GLU A 61 -9.74 -21.84 3.08
CA GLU A 61 -8.72 -22.79 3.54
C GLU A 61 -7.33 -22.17 3.45
N VAL A 62 -7.04 -21.43 2.34
CA VAL A 62 -5.79 -20.65 2.22
C VAL A 62 -5.64 -19.71 3.39
N LEU A 63 -6.69 -18.93 3.72
CA LEU A 63 -6.65 -17.95 4.81
C LEU A 63 -6.42 -18.64 6.17
N LYS A 64 -7.15 -19.72 6.47
CA LYS A 64 -6.95 -20.48 7.71
C LYS A 64 -5.54 -21.03 7.87
N GLN A 65 -4.97 -21.56 6.79
CA GLN A 65 -3.58 -22.06 6.79
C GLN A 65 -2.57 -20.94 6.99
N LEU A 66 -2.75 -19.78 6.35
CA LEU A 66 -1.93 -18.60 6.58
C LEU A 66 -1.94 -18.17 8.06
N ARG A 67 -3.13 -18.07 8.65
CA ARG A 67 -3.29 -17.71 10.07
C ARG A 67 -2.64 -18.75 10.99
N ALA A 68 -2.77 -20.03 10.69
CA ALA A 68 -2.12 -21.12 11.44
C ALA A 68 -0.59 -21.07 11.35
N GLN A 69 -0.03 -20.56 10.26
CA GLN A 69 1.41 -20.34 10.07
C GLN A 69 1.92 -19.02 10.68
N GLY A 70 1.04 -18.23 11.33
CA GLY A 70 1.40 -16.97 11.98
C GLY A 70 1.36 -15.74 11.07
N HIS A 71 0.90 -15.87 9.83
CA HIS A 71 0.68 -14.75 8.92
C HIS A 71 -0.52 -13.92 9.41
N GLN A 72 -0.32 -12.62 9.57
CA GLN A 72 -1.30 -11.66 10.08
C GLN A 72 -1.57 -10.51 9.08
N GLU A 73 -1.17 -10.69 7.83
CA GLU A 73 -1.39 -9.68 6.79
C GLU A 73 -2.90 -9.40 6.66
N PRO A 74 -3.32 -8.12 6.66
CA PRO A 74 -4.70 -7.77 6.40
C PRO A 74 -5.20 -8.42 5.11
N THR A 75 -6.40 -8.97 5.17
CA THR A 75 -6.98 -9.73 4.06
C THR A 75 -8.37 -9.21 3.74
N LEU A 76 -8.55 -8.76 2.49
CA LEU A 76 -9.82 -8.40 1.89
C LEU A 76 -10.27 -9.53 0.97
N ILE A 77 -11.41 -10.14 1.29
CA ILE A 77 -12.01 -11.20 0.46
C ILE A 77 -12.76 -10.56 -0.72
N LEU A 78 -12.51 -11.07 -1.93
CA LEU A 78 -13.21 -10.70 -3.16
C LEU A 78 -13.89 -11.94 -3.72
N THR A 79 -15.22 -12.06 -3.67
CA THR A 79 -15.89 -13.29 -4.11
C THR A 79 -17.32 -13.08 -4.56
N ALA A 80 -17.81 -13.99 -5.41
CA ALA A 80 -19.22 -14.00 -5.85
C ALA A 80 -20.20 -14.52 -4.79
N ARG A 81 -19.69 -15.00 -3.63
CA ARG A 81 -20.55 -15.48 -2.55
C ARG A 81 -21.05 -14.29 -1.74
N ASP A 82 -22.34 -14.07 -1.75
CA ASP A 82 -23.02 -12.93 -1.10
C ASP A 82 -23.83 -13.33 0.13
N ASP A 83 -23.95 -14.62 0.41
CA ASP A 83 -24.65 -15.12 1.57
C ASP A 83 -24.04 -14.67 2.89
N VAL A 84 -24.90 -14.35 3.86
CA VAL A 84 -24.47 -13.88 5.19
C VAL A 84 -23.58 -14.92 5.89
N GLU A 85 -23.88 -16.21 5.71
CA GLU A 85 -23.11 -17.30 6.30
C GLU A 85 -21.67 -17.35 5.76
N ASP A 86 -21.47 -17.18 4.45
CA ASP A 86 -20.14 -17.14 3.83
C ASP A 86 -19.35 -15.91 4.29
N ARG A 87 -20.00 -14.76 4.46
CA ARG A 87 -19.35 -13.54 4.98
C ARG A 87 -18.90 -13.71 6.43
N VAL A 88 -19.76 -14.28 7.28
CA VAL A 88 -19.42 -14.60 8.67
C VAL A 88 -18.24 -15.58 8.71
N ALA A 89 -18.32 -16.66 7.93
CA ALA A 89 -17.23 -17.64 7.86
C ALA A 89 -15.90 -17.04 7.40
N GLY A 90 -15.92 -16.07 6.48
CA GLY A 90 -14.73 -15.34 6.04
C GLY A 90 -14.12 -14.49 7.16
N LEU A 91 -14.94 -13.73 7.87
CA LEU A 91 -14.49 -12.90 8.98
C LEU A 91 -13.99 -13.76 10.16
N ASP A 92 -14.67 -14.84 10.48
CA ASP A 92 -14.27 -15.79 11.54
C ASP A 92 -12.97 -16.54 11.18
N ALA A 93 -12.69 -16.71 9.88
CA ALA A 93 -11.42 -17.26 9.40
C ALA A 93 -10.26 -16.26 9.52
N GLY A 94 -10.53 -15.01 9.89
CA GLY A 94 -9.54 -13.96 10.11
C GLY A 94 -9.35 -13.00 8.92
N ALA A 95 -10.37 -12.87 8.05
CA ALA A 95 -10.41 -11.77 7.10
C ALA A 95 -10.78 -10.45 7.80
N ASP A 96 -10.30 -9.33 7.27
CA ASP A 96 -10.54 -8.00 7.85
C ASP A 96 -11.71 -7.27 7.18
N ASP A 97 -12.04 -7.64 5.94
CA ASP A 97 -13.18 -7.07 5.19
C ASP A 97 -13.57 -7.99 4.03
N TYR A 98 -14.67 -7.65 3.37
CA TYR A 98 -15.30 -8.48 2.36
C TYR A 98 -15.94 -7.63 1.26
N VAL A 99 -15.78 -8.01 0.00
CA VAL A 99 -16.38 -7.36 -1.17
C VAL A 99 -17.00 -8.42 -2.07
N THR A 100 -18.28 -8.23 -2.41
CA THR A 100 -19.00 -9.12 -3.32
C THR A 100 -18.77 -8.73 -4.78
N LYS A 101 -18.53 -9.73 -5.63
CA LYS A 101 -18.51 -9.58 -7.09
C LYS A 101 -19.95 -9.60 -7.64
N PRO A 102 -20.32 -8.72 -8.59
CA PRO A 102 -19.47 -7.69 -9.20
C PRO A 102 -19.31 -6.46 -8.30
N PHE A 103 -18.14 -5.83 -8.33
CA PHE A 103 -17.84 -4.61 -7.60
C PHE A 103 -17.28 -3.52 -8.51
N GLU A 104 -17.43 -2.28 -8.10
CA GLU A 104 -16.80 -1.15 -8.77
C GLU A 104 -15.34 -0.99 -8.31
N LEU A 105 -14.42 -0.71 -9.25
CA LEU A 105 -13.01 -0.47 -8.92
C LEU A 105 -12.81 0.70 -7.94
N SER A 106 -13.70 1.69 -7.97
CA SER A 106 -13.73 2.81 -7.02
C SER A 106 -14.01 2.37 -5.59
N GLU A 107 -14.90 1.39 -5.39
CA GLU A 107 -15.19 0.78 -4.08
C GLU A 107 -13.97 0.03 -3.55
N LEU A 108 -13.39 -0.83 -4.39
CA LEU A 108 -12.17 -1.56 -4.03
C LEU A 108 -11.05 -0.60 -3.64
N ALA A 109 -10.81 0.45 -4.43
CA ALA A 109 -9.81 1.47 -4.12
C ALA A 109 -10.05 2.14 -2.77
N ALA A 110 -11.30 2.44 -2.41
CA ALA A 110 -11.64 3.05 -1.12
C ALA A 110 -11.29 2.11 0.06
N ARG A 111 -11.55 0.81 -0.10
CA ARG A 111 -11.21 -0.20 0.93
C ARG A 111 -9.69 -0.37 1.04
N VAL A 112 -8.97 -0.47 -0.08
CA VAL A 112 -7.50 -0.56 -0.12
C VAL A 112 -6.86 0.65 0.58
N ARG A 113 -7.35 1.86 0.31
CA ARG A 113 -6.89 3.07 1.02
C ARG A 113 -7.16 3.01 2.53
N THR A 114 -8.28 2.43 2.94
CA THR A 114 -8.59 2.26 4.36
C THR A 114 -7.60 1.34 5.05
N PHE A 115 -7.19 0.24 4.40
CA PHE A 115 -6.14 -0.64 4.90
C PHE A 115 -4.77 0.07 4.98
N ALA A 116 -4.39 0.79 3.93
CA ALA A 116 -3.14 1.56 3.91
C ALA A 116 -3.06 2.55 5.09
N ARG A 117 -4.16 3.25 5.36
CA ARG A 117 -4.27 4.22 6.47
C ARG A 117 -4.19 3.55 7.85
N ARG A 118 -4.90 2.44 8.07
CA ARG A 118 -4.86 1.70 9.34
C ARG A 118 -3.45 1.24 9.69
N GLN A 119 -2.69 0.78 8.70
CA GLN A 119 -1.30 0.35 8.89
C GLN A 119 -0.36 1.50 9.27
N SER A 120 -0.63 2.72 8.82
CA SER A 120 0.14 3.90 9.23
C SER A 120 -0.26 4.44 10.61
N GLY A 121 -1.24 3.82 11.27
CA GLY A 121 -1.76 4.27 12.58
C GLY A 121 -2.59 5.54 12.52
N GLN A 122 -3.07 5.91 11.33
CA GLN A 122 -3.80 7.15 11.10
C GLN A 122 -5.30 6.92 11.00
N SER A 123 -6.06 7.77 11.69
CA SER A 123 -7.52 7.77 11.66
C SER A 123 -8.11 8.76 10.66
N SER A 124 -7.35 9.81 10.30
CA SER A 124 -7.76 10.85 9.33
C SER A 124 -7.46 10.44 7.89
N PRO A 125 -8.30 10.79 6.90
CA PRO A 125 -7.97 10.67 5.50
C PRO A 125 -6.86 11.64 5.05
N VAL A 126 -6.56 12.67 5.85
CA VAL A 126 -5.48 13.62 5.60
C VAL A 126 -4.34 13.40 6.58
N ILE A 127 -3.14 13.22 6.04
CA ILE A 127 -1.89 13.15 6.80
C ILE A 127 -1.25 14.54 6.79
N GLU A 128 -0.95 15.08 7.97
CA GLU A 128 -0.30 16.37 8.09
C GLU A 128 1.10 16.23 8.69
N VAL A 129 2.09 16.85 8.03
CA VAL A 129 3.46 16.95 8.52
C VAL A 129 3.96 18.37 8.28
N GLY A 130 3.89 19.21 9.31
CA GLY A 130 4.13 20.64 9.16
C GLY A 130 3.18 21.24 8.12
N PRO A 131 3.69 21.95 7.11
CA PRO A 131 2.86 22.56 6.05
C PRO A 131 2.39 21.57 4.97
N LEU A 132 2.88 20.32 4.99
CA LEU A 132 2.46 19.28 4.06
C LEU A 132 1.14 18.64 4.50
N GLN A 133 0.19 18.58 3.58
CA GLN A 133 -1.07 17.86 3.73
C GLN A 133 -1.20 16.82 2.61
N PHE A 134 -1.34 15.57 2.95
CA PHE A 134 -1.59 14.49 2.00
C PHE A 134 -2.99 13.94 2.17
N ASP A 135 -3.86 14.20 1.21
CA ASP A 135 -5.16 13.55 1.09
C ASP A 135 -4.97 12.12 0.55
N THR A 136 -5.16 11.13 1.40
CA THR A 136 -5.03 9.72 1.03
C THR A 136 -6.17 9.23 0.12
N VAL A 137 -7.31 9.94 0.07
CA VAL A 137 -8.47 9.61 -0.78
C VAL A 137 -8.28 10.17 -2.18
N GLY A 138 -8.01 11.46 -2.28
CA GLY A 138 -7.73 12.12 -3.56
C GLY A 138 -6.33 11.85 -4.09
N ARG A 139 -5.43 11.23 -3.27
CA ARG A 139 -4.01 11.02 -3.58
C ARG A 139 -3.32 12.30 -4.03
N GLU A 140 -3.55 13.35 -3.28
CA GLU A 140 -3.05 14.69 -3.57
C GLU A 140 -2.26 15.24 -2.40
N VAL A 141 -1.10 15.83 -2.68
CA VAL A 141 -0.30 16.57 -1.68
C VAL A 141 -0.49 18.04 -1.89
N ARG A 142 -0.68 18.76 -0.78
CA ARG A 142 -0.70 20.22 -0.73
C ARG A 142 0.36 20.74 0.21
N VAL A 143 0.88 21.91 -0.11
CA VAL A 143 1.83 22.67 0.71
C VAL A 143 1.25 24.06 0.89
N HIS A 144 1.01 24.48 2.14
CA HIS A 144 0.33 25.74 2.42
C HIS A 144 -0.99 25.92 1.65
N GLY A 145 -1.72 24.79 1.40
CA GLY A 145 -2.98 24.78 0.66
C GLY A 145 -2.83 24.67 -0.88
N GLU A 146 -1.64 24.89 -1.44
CA GLU A 146 -1.37 24.76 -2.87
C GLU A 146 -0.99 23.34 -3.26
N ARG A 147 -1.52 22.86 -4.40
CA ARG A 147 -1.27 21.51 -4.89
C ARG A 147 0.19 21.33 -5.33
N LEU A 148 0.85 20.31 -4.79
CA LEU A 148 2.18 19.88 -5.19
C LEU A 148 2.08 18.81 -6.28
N ASN A 149 2.50 19.14 -7.51
CA ASN A 149 2.46 18.19 -8.62
C ASN A 149 3.60 17.17 -8.51
N LEU A 150 3.24 15.92 -8.21
CA LEU A 150 4.15 14.79 -8.07
C LEU A 150 3.78 13.70 -9.06
N SER A 151 4.78 12.97 -9.57
CA SER A 151 4.51 11.71 -10.26
C SER A 151 4.01 10.65 -9.26
N VAL A 152 3.34 9.61 -9.78
CA VAL A 152 2.81 8.52 -8.94
C VAL A 152 3.88 7.91 -8.03
N ARG A 153 5.10 7.74 -8.53
CA ARG A 153 6.22 7.18 -7.75
C ARG A 153 6.77 8.15 -6.70
N GLU A 154 6.91 9.43 -7.04
CA GLU A 154 7.29 10.47 -6.08
C GLU A 154 6.26 10.56 -4.95
N LEU A 155 4.97 10.54 -5.30
CA LEU A 155 3.88 10.53 -4.33
C LEU A 155 3.96 9.33 -3.39
N SER A 156 4.17 8.13 -3.93
CA SER A 156 4.26 6.91 -3.11
C SER A 156 5.47 6.91 -2.17
N VAL A 157 6.61 7.46 -2.59
CA VAL A 157 7.77 7.63 -1.70
C VAL A 157 7.45 8.64 -0.60
N LEU A 158 6.86 9.77 -0.95
CA LEU A 158 6.49 10.81 0.02
C LEU A 158 5.44 10.31 1.02
N GLU A 159 4.43 9.57 0.56
CA GLU A 159 3.42 8.91 1.41
C GLU A 159 4.06 8.03 2.48
N MET A 160 5.05 7.21 2.10
CA MET A 160 5.77 6.36 3.05
C MET A 160 6.52 7.15 4.12
N LEU A 161 7.12 8.26 3.73
CA LEU A 161 7.84 9.15 4.65
C LEU A 161 6.86 9.91 5.55
N MET A 162 5.77 10.44 5.00
CA MET A 162 4.73 11.15 5.74
C MET A 162 3.96 10.25 6.71
N ALA A 163 3.81 8.96 6.39
CA ALA A 163 3.18 8.00 7.30
C ALA A 163 3.98 7.78 8.61
N ARG A 164 5.26 8.14 8.63
CA ARG A 164 6.17 7.95 9.79
C ARG A 164 7.11 9.15 9.96
N PRO A 165 6.59 10.34 10.23
CA PRO A 165 7.40 11.55 10.35
C PRO A 165 8.45 11.40 11.46
N GLY A 166 9.65 11.88 11.23
CA GLY A 166 10.79 11.77 12.14
C GLY A 166 11.34 10.34 12.34
N ARG A 167 10.83 9.34 11.62
CA ARG A 167 11.34 7.97 11.68
C ARG A 167 11.99 7.56 10.36
N VAL A 168 13.05 6.77 10.46
CA VAL A 168 13.79 6.29 9.29
C VAL A 168 12.95 5.25 8.54
N VAL A 169 12.73 5.52 7.25
CA VAL A 169 12.22 4.54 6.27
C VAL A 169 13.42 4.03 5.49
N THR A 170 13.70 2.73 5.57
CA THR A 170 14.87 2.15 4.91
C THR A 170 14.69 2.11 3.39
N LYS A 171 15.80 2.21 2.63
CA LYS A 171 15.77 2.05 1.17
C LYS A 171 15.09 0.74 0.77
N ARG A 172 15.39 -0.34 1.47
CA ARG A 172 14.79 -1.66 1.24
C ARG A 172 13.28 -1.66 1.44
N GLN A 173 12.77 -0.95 2.46
CA GLN A 173 11.32 -0.79 2.65
C GLN A 173 10.67 -0.05 1.49
N ILE A 174 11.32 1.02 1.00
CA ILE A 174 10.82 1.78 -0.15
C ILE A 174 10.82 0.90 -1.41
N VAL A 175 11.92 0.21 -1.69
CA VAL A 175 12.03 -0.72 -2.83
C VAL A 175 10.94 -1.78 -2.74
N ASN A 176 10.83 -2.50 -1.61
CA ASN A 176 9.85 -3.56 -1.43
C ASN A 176 8.40 -3.09 -1.59
N SER A 177 8.12 -1.84 -1.22
CA SER A 177 6.76 -1.28 -1.33
C SER A 177 6.41 -0.77 -2.72
N LEU A 178 7.40 -0.57 -3.60
CA LEU A 178 7.21 0.04 -4.92
C LEU A 178 7.61 -0.86 -6.08
N SER A 179 8.37 -1.94 -5.84
CA SER A 179 8.69 -2.93 -6.85
C SER A 179 7.57 -3.95 -6.99
N ALA A 180 7.22 -4.29 -8.23
CA ALA A 180 6.45 -5.49 -8.56
C ALA A 180 7.42 -6.61 -8.98
N TRP A 181 6.94 -7.88 -9.11
CA TRP A 181 7.78 -9.02 -9.50
C TRP A 181 8.60 -8.79 -10.77
N ASP A 182 8.08 -8.01 -11.70
CA ASP A 182 8.71 -7.76 -13.01
C ASP A 182 9.45 -6.42 -13.09
N ALA A 183 9.62 -5.70 -11.99
CA ALA A 183 10.15 -4.35 -12.05
C ALA A 183 11.59 -4.29 -11.50
N ASP A 184 12.53 -3.84 -12.33
CA ASP A 184 13.87 -3.39 -11.97
C ASP A 184 13.86 -2.11 -11.10
N PHE A 185 13.01 -2.10 -10.06
CA PHE A 185 12.98 -0.99 -9.11
C PHE A 185 14.15 -1.13 -8.13
N SER A 186 15.26 -0.49 -8.45
CA SER A 186 16.49 -0.57 -7.69
C SER A 186 16.59 0.51 -6.60
N GLU A 187 17.53 0.34 -5.68
CA GLU A 187 17.88 1.38 -4.69
C GLU A 187 18.30 2.70 -5.36
N ASN A 188 18.94 2.65 -6.54
CA ASN A 188 19.29 3.84 -7.31
C ASN A 188 18.05 4.63 -7.77
N ALA A 189 16.98 3.95 -8.13
CA ALA A 189 15.71 4.61 -8.48
C ALA A 189 15.14 5.37 -7.29
N VAL A 190 15.24 4.83 -6.07
CA VAL A 190 14.82 5.51 -4.83
C VAL A 190 15.60 6.82 -4.66
N GLU A 191 16.92 6.83 -4.89
CA GLU A 191 17.74 8.02 -4.79
C GLU A 191 17.29 9.12 -5.75
N VAL A 192 16.92 8.76 -6.97
CA VAL A 192 16.39 9.69 -7.98
C VAL A 192 15.07 10.33 -7.51
N TYR A 193 14.14 9.53 -6.98
CA TYR A 193 12.87 10.05 -6.48
C TYR A 193 13.06 10.94 -5.24
N VAL A 194 13.92 10.55 -4.32
CA VAL A 194 14.25 11.36 -3.15
C VAL A 194 14.91 12.69 -3.57
N TYR A 195 15.83 12.67 -4.54
CA TYR A 195 16.42 13.90 -5.07
C TYR A 195 15.37 14.84 -5.66
N ARG A 196 14.44 14.30 -6.47
CA ARG A 196 13.35 15.09 -7.07
C ARG A 196 12.41 15.65 -6.00
N LEU A 197 12.04 14.83 -5.01
CA LEU A 197 11.21 15.26 -3.89
C LEU A 197 11.89 16.39 -3.09
N ARG A 198 13.18 16.30 -2.80
CA ARG A 198 13.93 17.38 -2.13
C ARG A 198 13.80 18.71 -2.87
N LYS A 199 13.97 18.68 -4.20
CA LYS A 199 13.79 19.89 -5.01
C LYS A 199 12.37 20.46 -4.95
N ARG A 200 11.35 19.59 -4.86
CA ARG A 200 9.95 20.00 -4.76
C ARG A 200 9.59 20.54 -3.38
N LEU A 201 10.33 20.12 -2.35
CA LEU A 201 10.12 20.51 -0.96
C LEU A 201 11.00 21.70 -0.54
N GLU A 202 11.88 22.22 -1.40
CA GLU A 202 12.69 23.42 -1.11
C GLU A 202 11.78 24.60 -0.75
N GLY A 203 12.05 25.22 0.41
CA GLY A 203 11.29 26.37 0.90
C GLY A 203 9.90 26.06 1.46
N THR A 204 9.51 24.78 1.58
CA THR A 204 8.18 24.40 2.13
C THR A 204 8.15 24.28 3.64
N GLY A 205 9.29 24.33 4.33
CA GLY A 205 9.38 24.10 5.79
C GLY A 205 9.42 22.63 6.16
N THR A 206 9.66 21.73 5.18
CA THR A 206 9.93 20.32 5.41
C THR A 206 11.09 19.84 4.55
N SER A 207 11.88 18.90 5.09
CA SER A 207 13.04 18.36 4.37
C SER A 207 13.13 16.85 4.51
N ILE A 208 13.73 16.20 3.50
CA ILE A 208 14.04 14.77 3.54
C ILE A 208 15.52 14.60 3.90
N GLN A 209 15.78 14.06 5.08
CA GLN A 209 17.14 13.77 5.55
C GLN A 209 17.59 12.39 5.11
N THR A 210 18.91 12.26 4.85
CA THR A 210 19.54 10.95 4.60
C THR A 210 20.17 10.44 5.89
N VAL A 211 19.75 9.27 6.34
CA VAL A 211 20.42 8.54 7.41
C VAL A 211 21.36 7.54 6.76
N ARG A 212 22.66 7.86 6.77
CA ARG A 212 23.69 7.08 6.07
C ARG A 212 23.64 5.61 6.45
N GLY A 213 23.62 4.73 5.46
CA GLY A 213 23.56 3.27 5.65
C GLY A 213 22.18 2.71 6.00
N PHE A 214 21.17 3.56 6.24
CA PHE A 214 19.84 3.12 6.65
C PHE A 214 18.74 3.52 5.65
N GLY A 215 18.59 4.81 5.36
CA GLY A 215 17.50 5.26 4.50
C GLY A 215 17.23 6.76 4.61
N TYR A 216 15.95 7.12 4.67
CA TYR A 216 15.48 8.49 4.66
C TYR A 216 14.43 8.72 5.74
N LEU A 217 14.31 9.97 6.20
CA LEU A 217 13.24 10.42 7.07
C LEU A 217 12.75 11.80 6.62
N LEU A 218 11.50 12.11 6.92
CA LEU A 218 10.91 13.43 6.70
C LEU A 218 10.89 14.18 8.02
N GLU A 219 11.43 15.39 8.01
CA GLU A 219 11.46 16.30 9.16
C GLU A 219 10.81 17.64 8.83
N ILE A 220 10.30 18.31 9.86
CA ILE A 220 9.87 19.71 9.78
C ILE A 220 11.10 20.54 10.05
N ASP A 221 11.40 21.51 9.19
CA ASP A 221 12.54 22.41 9.38
C ASP A 221 12.26 23.37 10.53
N ASP A 222 13.06 23.31 11.59
CA ASP A 222 12.90 24.14 12.80
C ASP A 222 12.85 25.65 12.51
N ALA A 223 13.47 26.09 11.40
CA ALA A 223 13.43 27.48 10.97
C ALA A 223 12.04 27.97 10.53
N ALA A 224 11.13 27.06 10.15
CA ALA A 224 9.77 27.40 9.72
C ALA A 224 8.79 27.52 10.90
N VAL A 225 9.11 26.93 12.05
CA VAL A 225 8.27 26.97 13.26
C VAL A 225 8.45 28.30 14.02
N ALA A 226 9.57 28.99 13.83
CA ALA A 226 9.89 30.24 14.50
C ALA A 226 9.29 31.50 13.80
N ALA A 227 8.59 31.32 12.68
CA ALA A 227 8.07 32.43 11.86
C ALA A 227 6.52 32.55 11.88
N VAL A 228 5.83 31.88 12.82
CA VAL A 228 4.37 32.00 13.02
C VAL A 228 4.05 32.67 14.34
#